data_23f38b32dcc8b6e458be4569f1836795
#
_entry.id   23f38b32dcc8b6e458be4569f1836795
#
_cell.length_a   1.000
_cell.length_b   1.000
_cell.length_c   1.000
_cell.angle_alpha   90.00
_cell.angle_beta   90.00
_cell.angle_gamma   90.00
#
_symmetry.space_group_name_H-M   'P 1'
#
loop_
_entity.id
_entity.type
_entity.pdbx_description
1 polymer ?
#
loop_
_entity_poly.entity_id
_entity_poly.type
_entity_poly.pdbx_seq_one_letter_code
_entity_poly.pdbx_strand_id
1 'polypeptide(L)'
;GGTGNYGQAMPLNGGVVLDMMNMNRIKSVGMGTAVVEPGTRLSVIEEVTRPQHGLELRMYPSTLETASIGGFIAGGSGGVGSIRWGMLREPGNILKLRLSTMEQTPRCIELTGDAIDAAAHAYGVNGVITEVELSLAPAYDWVEMLVSYRDWNAALEAGWAVTHHEGLWLKELAAVQQPAPHRYFTRYREYLEPTDNTLCILVAPNAVSPLLANLEKLGGRVAYRSDKLTESDRKGLTRLHHLTWNHTTLQARKVDPDVTYLQVGIPVENPLDVLGQISKLFRDELIGHVEFVRASGRVYATALPLLHYKSPERLLEISQMLEDLGCTCYNPHTYRLEEGSHRGVNKAQLELKKDHDPKGLLNPGKMIAWENEHYEYDLSTHYPYEGLQSNKL
;
A
#
# COMPACT_ATOMS: atom_id res chain seq x y z
N GLY A 1 -9.00 13.26 1.01
CA GLY A 1 -8.14 13.36 -0.18
C GLY A 1 -8.72 12.65 -1.41
N GLY A 2 -9.69 11.74 -1.27
CA GLY A 2 -10.32 11.06 -2.41
C GLY A 2 -9.37 10.15 -3.22
N THR A 3 -8.26 9.72 -2.64
CA THR A 3 -7.22 8.93 -3.32
C THR A 3 -7.37 7.42 -3.11
N GLY A 4 -8.40 6.99 -2.37
CA GLY A 4 -8.72 5.58 -2.20
C GLY A 4 -9.11 4.93 -3.53
N ASN A 5 -8.65 3.70 -3.77
CA ASN A 5 -8.67 3.10 -5.10
C ASN A 5 -10.08 2.76 -5.61
N TYR A 6 -11.01 2.34 -4.75
CA TYR A 6 -12.14 1.50 -5.19
C TYR A 6 -13.49 1.97 -4.67
N GLY A 7 -13.70 3.28 -4.65
CA GLY A 7 -14.97 3.83 -4.23
C GLY A 7 -15.19 3.83 -2.72
N GLN A 8 -14.13 3.62 -1.93
CA GLN A 8 -14.22 3.63 -0.46
C GLN A 8 -14.79 4.95 0.08
N ALA A 9 -14.54 6.08 -0.58
CA ALA A 9 -15.04 7.39 -0.22
C ALA A 9 -16.35 7.79 -0.93
N MET A 10 -16.88 6.94 -1.83
CA MET A 10 -18.12 7.26 -2.57
C MET A 10 -19.36 7.00 -1.73
N PRO A 11 -20.34 7.92 -1.74
CA PRO A 11 -21.67 7.67 -1.15
C PRO A 11 -22.47 6.75 -2.10
N LEU A 12 -22.80 5.55 -1.64
CA LEU A 12 -23.51 4.55 -2.47
C LEU A 12 -25.03 4.85 -2.56
N ASN A 13 -25.59 5.39 -1.46
CA ASN A 13 -27.02 5.60 -1.33
C ASN A 13 -27.38 7.11 -1.27
N GLY A 14 -26.52 7.98 -1.77
CA GLY A 14 -26.70 9.43 -1.62
C GLY A 14 -26.48 9.91 -0.19
N GLY A 15 -27.07 11.04 0.19
CA GLY A 15 -26.96 11.61 1.54
C GLY A 15 -25.94 12.75 1.64
N VAL A 16 -25.30 12.89 2.80
CA VAL A 16 -24.33 13.96 3.10
C VAL A 16 -22.90 13.43 3.01
N VAL A 17 -22.06 14.10 2.23
CA VAL A 17 -20.63 13.83 2.19
C VAL A 17 -19.90 14.77 3.13
N LEU A 18 -19.17 14.22 4.10
CA LEU A 18 -18.30 14.99 4.99
C LEU A 18 -16.92 15.16 4.34
N ASP A 19 -16.63 16.35 3.87
CA ASP A 19 -15.27 16.69 3.41
C ASP A 19 -14.39 17.07 4.61
N MET A 20 -13.43 16.20 4.93
CA MET A 20 -12.52 16.36 6.05
C MET A 20 -11.29 17.22 5.73
N MET A 21 -11.11 17.67 4.47
CA MET A 21 -9.87 18.34 4.03
C MET A 21 -9.59 19.68 4.76
N ASN A 22 -10.62 20.32 5.29
CA ASN A 22 -10.45 21.56 6.07
C ASN A 22 -10.05 21.31 7.54
N MET A 23 -10.12 20.06 8.04
CA MET A 23 -9.53 19.66 9.31
C MET A 23 -8.07 19.23 9.05
N ASN A 24 -7.18 20.18 8.87
CA ASN A 24 -5.82 19.96 8.34
C ASN A 24 -4.71 20.59 9.18
N ARG A 25 -4.93 20.83 10.44
CA ARG A 25 -3.93 21.41 11.34
C ARG A 25 -2.97 20.35 11.88
N ILE A 26 -1.68 20.66 11.89
CA ILE A 26 -0.69 19.98 12.71
C ILE A 26 -0.77 20.64 14.10
N LYS A 27 -1.31 19.93 15.08
CA LYS A 27 -1.56 20.46 16.43
C LYS A 27 -0.29 20.53 17.26
N SER A 28 0.54 19.50 17.15
CA SER A 28 1.85 19.45 17.82
C SER A 28 2.78 18.46 17.14
N VAL A 29 4.09 18.71 17.27
CA VAL A 29 5.15 17.76 16.94
C VAL A 29 6.00 17.61 18.17
N GLY A 30 6.13 16.38 18.66
CA GLY A 30 6.93 16.03 19.84
C GLY A 30 8.21 15.28 19.47
N MET A 31 8.84 14.65 20.47
CA MET A 31 9.99 13.77 20.28
C MET A 31 9.58 12.44 19.64
N GLY A 32 9.51 12.40 18.32
CA GLY A 32 9.16 11.20 17.56
C GLY A 32 7.66 10.98 17.36
N THR A 33 6.82 11.98 17.63
CA THR A 33 5.37 11.89 17.41
C THR A 33 4.81 13.18 16.81
N ALA A 34 3.65 13.07 16.14
CA ALA A 34 2.86 14.22 15.71
C ALA A 34 1.38 14.00 16.02
N VAL A 35 0.70 15.06 16.46
CA VAL A 35 -0.75 15.13 16.61
C VAL A 35 -1.31 15.99 15.51
N VAL A 36 -2.17 15.41 14.67
CA VAL A 36 -2.68 16.06 13.46
C VAL A 36 -4.18 15.85 13.29
N GLU A 37 -4.82 16.72 12.55
CA GLU A 37 -6.19 16.55 12.11
C GLU A 37 -6.27 15.65 10.87
N PRO A 38 -7.36 14.90 10.66
CA PRO A 38 -7.46 13.82 9.68
C PRO A 38 -7.34 14.27 8.22
N GLY A 39 -7.68 15.51 7.90
CA GLY A 39 -7.57 16.09 6.56
C GLY A 39 -6.16 16.57 6.21
N THR A 40 -5.21 16.54 7.14
CA THR A 40 -3.82 16.92 6.87
C THR A 40 -3.23 16.00 5.83
N ARG A 41 -2.73 16.54 4.73
CA ARG A 41 -2.01 15.78 3.71
C ARG A 41 -0.70 15.26 4.27
N LEU A 42 -0.33 14.05 3.86
CA LEU A 42 0.91 13.41 4.31
C LEU A 42 2.15 14.22 3.90
N SER A 43 2.16 14.79 2.68
CA SER A 43 3.24 15.68 2.23
C SER A 43 3.38 16.93 3.12
N VAL A 44 2.27 17.50 3.59
CA VAL A 44 2.31 18.68 4.49
C VAL A 44 2.91 18.30 5.85
N ILE A 45 2.66 17.09 6.35
CA ILE A 45 3.32 16.60 7.56
C ILE A 45 4.84 16.54 7.33
N GLU A 46 5.30 15.94 6.22
CA GLU A 46 6.72 15.86 5.83
C GLU A 46 7.35 17.27 5.69
N GLU A 47 6.66 18.21 5.02
CA GLU A 47 7.11 19.58 4.81
C GLU A 47 7.34 20.36 6.13
N VAL A 48 6.63 19.99 7.19
CA VAL A 48 6.81 20.60 8.51
C VAL A 48 7.81 19.82 9.36
N THR A 49 7.67 18.49 9.42
CA THR A 49 8.46 17.68 10.37
C THR A 49 9.92 17.52 9.95
N ARG A 50 10.21 17.42 8.65
CA ARG A 50 11.60 17.23 8.18
C ARG A 50 12.47 18.46 8.44
N PRO A 51 12.15 19.68 7.97
CA PRO A 51 13.03 20.83 8.14
C PRO A 51 13.04 21.39 9.56
N GLN A 52 11.93 21.29 10.30
CA GLN A 52 11.80 21.92 11.62
C GLN A 52 12.20 20.98 12.76
N HIS A 53 12.08 19.68 12.58
CA HIS A 53 12.26 18.70 13.67
C HIS A 53 13.25 17.57 13.33
N GLY A 54 13.72 17.46 12.07
CA GLY A 54 14.56 16.37 11.64
C GLY A 54 13.83 15.00 11.68
N LEU A 55 12.51 15.03 11.58
CA LEU A 55 11.63 13.85 11.66
C LEU A 55 10.86 13.67 10.37
N GLU A 56 10.49 12.42 10.07
CA GLU A 56 9.69 12.06 8.91
C GLU A 56 8.61 11.04 9.26
N LEU A 57 7.62 10.91 8.38
CA LEU A 57 6.64 9.84 8.46
C LEU A 57 7.34 8.48 8.38
N ARG A 58 6.97 7.57 9.30
CA ARG A 58 7.41 6.17 9.22
C ARG A 58 6.96 5.53 7.92
N MET A 59 5.72 5.83 7.52
CA MET A 59 5.08 5.21 6.37
C MET A 59 4.13 6.17 5.67
N TYR A 60 4.02 6.02 4.34
CA TYR A 60 3.04 6.72 3.51
C TYR A 60 2.68 5.90 2.27
N PRO A 61 1.45 6.05 1.72
CA PRO A 61 1.09 5.44 0.45
C PRO A 61 1.83 6.14 -0.69
N SER A 62 1.95 5.51 -1.85
CA SER A 62 2.54 6.14 -3.04
C SER A 62 1.87 7.46 -3.46
N THR A 63 0.66 7.73 -2.95
CA THR A 63 -0.09 9.00 -3.11
C THR A 63 0.26 10.05 -2.05
N LEU A 64 1.49 10.11 -1.57
CA LEU A 64 1.98 11.00 -0.51
C LEU A 64 1.50 12.45 -0.65
N GLU A 65 1.51 13.00 -1.86
CA GLU A 65 1.22 14.42 -2.14
C GLU A 65 -0.27 14.75 -2.03
N THR A 66 -1.14 13.76 -2.16
CA THR A 66 -2.59 13.97 -2.26
C THR A 66 -3.40 13.29 -1.16
N ALA A 67 -2.89 12.20 -0.60
CA ALA A 67 -3.57 11.47 0.48
C ALA A 67 -3.57 12.26 1.78
N SER A 68 -4.70 12.24 2.49
CA SER A 68 -4.80 12.73 3.87
C SER A 68 -4.52 11.60 4.86
N ILE A 69 -4.00 11.95 6.05
CA ILE A 69 -3.67 10.96 7.08
C ILE A 69 -4.92 10.18 7.55
N GLY A 70 -6.04 10.84 7.77
CA GLY A 70 -7.28 10.16 8.16
C GLY A 70 -7.79 9.22 7.07
N GLY A 71 -7.69 9.63 5.78
CA GLY A 71 -8.04 8.78 4.64
C GLY A 71 -7.10 7.57 4.52
N PHE A 72 -5.80 7.75 4.76
CA PHE A 72 -4.84 6.65 4.76
C PHE A 72 -5.14 5.64 5.89
N ILE A 73 -5.48 6.11 7.08
CA ILE A 73 -5.87 5.23 8.20
C ILE A 73 -7.18 4.51 7.89
N ALA A 74 -8.17 5.23 7.35
CA ALA A 74 -9.49 4.66 7.10
C ALA A 74 -9.52 3.61 5.97
N GLY A 75 -8.59 3.68 4.99
CA GLY A 75 -8.64 2.81 3.81
C GLY A 75 -7.31 2.20 3.38
N GLY A 76 -6.18 2.58 3.98
CA GLY A 76 -4.86 2.05 3.63
C GLY A 76 -4.41 0.89 4.51
N SER A 77 -3.43 0.13 4.04
CA SER A 77 -2.85 -1.01 4.76
C SER A 77 -1.33 -0.92 4.91
N GLY A 78 -0.64 -0.45 3.90
CA GLY A 78 0.81 -0.32 3.86
C GLY A 78 1.26 0.71 2.84
N GLY A 79 2.55 0.84 2.68
CA GLY A 79 3.16 1.79 1.76
C GLY A 79 4.67 1.84 1.91
N VAL A 80 5.27 2.86 1.32
CA VAL A 80 6.69 3.19 1.48
C VAL A 80 6.99 3.33 2.97
N GLY A 81 7.93 2.57 3.49
CA GLY A 81 8.23 2.44 4.91
C GLY A 81 7.82 1.09 5.53
N SER A 82 6.94 0.32 4.88
CA SER A 82 6.47 -0.98 5.41
C SER A 82 7.59 -2.02 5.54
N ILE A 83 8.66 -1.91 4.77
CA ILE A 83 9.85 -2.77 4.92
C ILE A 83 10.52 -2.60 6.29
N ARG A 84 10.40 -1.42 6.89
CA ARG A 84 11.04 -1.11 8.18
C ARG A 84 10.05 -1.13 9.34
N TRP A 85 8.87 -0.56 9.15
CA TRP A 85 7.93 -0.27 10.23
C TRP A 85 6.72 -1.19 10.24
N GLY A 86 6.70 -2.18 9.34
CA GLY A 86 5.56 -3.08 9.20
C GLY A 86 4.37 -2.44 8.50
N MET A 87 3.21 -3.06 8.60
CA MET A 87 1.97 -2.53 8.02
C MET A 87 1.43 -1.37 8.87
N LEU A 88 0.54 -0.55 8.31
CA LEU A 88 0.03 0.67 8.97
C LEU A 88 -0.55 0.40 10.37
N ARG A 89 -1.22 -0.73 10.55
CA ARG A 89 -1.84 -1.14 11.82
C ARG A 89 -0.90 -1.83 12.80
N GLU A 90 0.38 -2.05 12.41
CA GLU A 90 1.36 -2.59 13.37
C GLU A 90 1.47 -1.68 14.61
N PRO A 91 1.58 -2.26 15.81
CA PRO A 91 1.67 -1.49 17.05
C PRO A 91 2.76 -0.43 16.99
N GLY A 92 2.42 0.79 17.40
CA GLY A 92 3.35 1.90 17.45
C GLY A 92 3.45 2.76 16.19
N ASN A 93 2.76 2.45 15.09
CA ASN A 93 2.66 3.35 13.94
C ASN A 93 1.58 4.42 14.17
N ILE A 94 0.39 4.00 14.57
CA ILE A 94 -0.67 4.88 15.05
C ILE A 94 -0.73 4.73 16.57
N LEU A 95 -0.60 5.85 17.29
CA LEU A 95 -0.56 5.83 18.75
C LEU A 95 -1.92 6.06 19.36
N LYS A 96 -2.71 6.95 18.72
CA LYS A 96 -4.06 7.30 19.18
C LYS A 96 -4.93 7.77 18.01
N LEU A 97 -6.19 7.37 18.05
CA LEU A 97 -7.26 7.94 17.23
C LEU A 97 -8.32 8.55 18.12
N ARG A 98 -8.79 9.74 17.76
CA ARG A 98 -9.99 10.31 18.33
C ARG A 98 -11.09 10.25 17.28
N LEU A 99 -12.25 9.70 17.68
CA LEU A 99 -13.40 9.52 16.81
C LEU A 99 -14.60 10.27 17.36
N SER A 100 -15.45 10.81 16.47
CA SER A 100 -16.80 11.22 16.78
C SER A 100 -17.77 10.11 16.38
N THR A 101 -18.66 9.71 17.29
CA THR A 101 -19.69 8.70 17.04
C THR A 101 -20.88 9.31 16.29
N MET A 102 -21.74 8.45 15.71
CA MET A 102 -22.97 8.84 15.00
C MET A 102 -24.22 8.39 15.77
N GLU A 103 -24.21 8.63 17.06
CA GLU A 103 -25.32 8.40 17.94
C GLU A 103 -26.26 9.62 18.01
N GLN A 104 -27.42 9.47 18.65
CA GLN A 104 -28.34 10.60 18.87
C GLN A 104 -27.66 11.73 19.68
N THR A 105 -26.80 11.36 20.64
CA THR A 105 -25.92 12.28 21.36
C THR A 105 -24.49 11.84 21.08
N PRO A 106 -23.81 12.47 20.11
CA PRO A 106 -22.48 12.06 19.72
C PRO A 106 -21.47 12.14 20.86
N ARG A 107 -20.67 11.09 21.01
CA ARG A 107 -19.54 11.05 21.93
C ARG A 107 -18.25 11.31 21.15
N CYS A 108 -17.26 11.85 21.84
CA CYS A 108 -15.87 11.86 21.36
C CYS A 108 -15.10 10.80 22.13
N ILE A 109 -14.57 9.79 21.46
CA ILE A 109 -13.87 8.68 22.06
C ILE A 109 -12.41 8.65 21.63
N GLU A 110 -11.56 8.09 22.46
CA GLU A 110 -10.14 7.86 22.15
C GLU A 110 -9.85 6.37 22.09
N LEU A 111 -9.19 5.93 21.02
CA LEU A 111 -8.72 4.57 20.81
C LEU A 111 -7.19 4.55 20.86
N THR A 112 -6.62 3.61 21.60
CA THR A 112 -5.17 3.39 21.73
C THR A 112 -4.86 1.89 21.69
N GLY A 113 -3.61 1.53 21.36
CA GLY A 113 -3.19 0.13 21.30
C GLY A 113 -4.05 -0.68 20.33
N ASP A 114 -4.42 -1.88 20.71
CA ASP A 114 -5.16 -2.83 19.87
C ASP A 114 -6.58 -2.33 19.50
N ALA A 115 -7.16 -1.40 20.27
CA ALA A 115 -8.46 -0.83 19.95
C ALA A 115 -8.45 -0.03 18.62
N ILE A 116 -7.28 0.44 18.18
CA ILE A 116 -7.12 1.15 16.91
C ILE A 116 -7.52 0.28 15.72
N ASP A 117 -7.28 -1.02 15.79
CA ASP A 117 -7.58 -1.97 14.70
C ASP A 117 -9.08 -2.04 14.37
N ALA A 118 -9.93 -1.79 15.38
CA ALA A 118 -11.36 -1.73 15.15
C ALA A 118 -11.82 -0.49 14.35
N ALA A 119 -10.99 0.56 14.24
CA ALA A 119 -11.32 1.77 13.49
C ALA A 119 -10.47 1.94 12.22
N ALA A 120 -9.26 1.38 12.18
CA ALA A 120 -8.38 1.45 11.03
C ALA A 120 -8.83 0.50 9.91
N HIS A 121 -8.66 0.93 8.65
CA HIS A 121 -9.08 0.19 7.45
C HIS A 121 -10.55 -0.26 7.51
N ALA A 122 -11.42 0.60 8.04
CA ALA A 122 -12.85 0.35 8.21
C ALA A 122 -13.71 1.23 7.28
N TYR A 123 -13.12 1.88 6.28
CA TYR A 123 -13.78 2.75 5.30
C TYR A 123 -14.71 3.80 5.92
N GLY A 124 -14.43 4.20 7.17
CA GLY A 124 -15.20 5.20 7.92
C GLY A 124 -16.60 4.77 8.32
N VAL A 125 -16.89 3.46 8.40
CA VAL A 125 -18.23 2.96 8.77
C VAL A 125 -18.52 3.03 10.27
N ASN A 126 -17.51 3.14 11.13
CA ASN A 126 -17.63 2.99 12.58
C ASN A 126 -17.19 4.21 13.40
N GLY A 127 -17.09 5.36 12.77
CA GLY A 127 -16.79 6.63 13.43
C GLY A 127 -16.12 7.62 12.47
N VAL A 128 -16.20 8.90 12.79
CA VAL A 128 -15.54 9.98 12.06
C VAL A 128 -14.23 10.31 12.77
N ILE A 129 -13.08 10.03 12.12
CA ILE A 129 -11.76 10.36 12.68
C ILE A 129 -11.64 11.90 12.78
N THR A 130 -11.34 12.42 13.96
CA THR A 130 -11.21 13.86 14.23
C THR A 130 -9.79 14.29 14.63
N GLU A 131 -8.98 13.34 15.10
CA GLU A 131 -7.57 13.56 15.49
C GLU A 131 -6.79 12.26 15.35
N VAL A 132 -5.53 12.40 14.98
CA VAL A 132 -4.58 11.28 14.85
C VAL A 132 -3.30 11.65 15.59
N GLU A 133 -2.83 10.79 16.46
CA GLU A 133 -1.48 10.80 16.97
C GLU A 133 -0.69 9.66 16.32
N LEU A 134 0.40 9.99 15.63
CA LEU A 134 1.21 9.03 14.89
C LEU A 134 2.69 9.14 15.29
N SER A 135 3.40 8.02 15.13
CA SER A 135 4.84 7.98 15.30
C SER A 135 5.56 8.53 14.08
N LEU A 136 6.63 9.24 14.34
CA LEU A 136 7.60 9.70 13.36
C LEU A 136 8.92 8.92 13.53
N ALA A 137 9.79 9.04 12.53
CA ALA A 137 11.14 8.49 12.54
C ALA A 137 12.17 9.60 12.28
N PRO A 138 13.46 9.43 12.59
CA PRO A 138 14.51 10.33 12.13
C PRO A 138 14.48 10.44 10.61
N ALA A 139 14.56 11.67 10.10
CA ALA A 139 14.55 11.95 8.67
C ALA A 139 15.91 11.63 8.03
N TYR A 140 15.88 11.03 6.83
CA TYR A 140 17.07 10.77 6.02
C TYR A 140 16.91 11.39 4.63
N ASP A 141 18.02 11.82 4.04
CA ASP A 141 18.10 12.15 2.62
C ASP A 141 18.25 10.85 1.82
N TRP A 142 17.13 10.16 1.65
CA TRP A 142 17.07 8.84 1.05
C TRP A 142 17.70 8.83 -0.34
N VAL A 143 18.65 7.90 -0.54
CA VAL A 143 19.21 7.62 -1.86
C VAL A 143 18.26 6.71 -2.62
N GLU A 144 17.78 7.20 -3.75
CA GLU A 144 16.93 6.47 -4.69
C GLU A 144 17.82 5.66 -5.63
N MET A 145 17.53 4.37 -5.79
CA MET A 145 18.34 3.47 -6.63
C MET A 145 17.45 2.55 -7.48
N LEU A 146 17.89 2.31 -8.71
CA LEU A 146 17.41 1.20 -9.55
C LEU A 146 18.58 0.24 -9.77
N VAL A 147 18.38 -1.03 -9.42
CA VAL A 147 19.38 -2.08 -9.59
C VAL A 147 18.79 -3.18 -10.47
N SER A 148 19.44 -3.45 -11.58
CA SER A 148 18.95 -4.34 -12.63
C SER A 148 19.58 -5.73 -12.57
N TYR A 149 18.78 -6.73 -12.90
CA TYR A 149 19.15 -8.15 -13.01
C TYR A 149 18.64 -8.71 -14.34
N ARG A 150 19.39 -9.62 -14.94
CA ARG A 150 18.96 -10.30 -16.17
C ARG A 150 17.93 -11.42 -15.87
N ASP A 151 18.07 -12.08 -14.74
CA ASP A 151 17.19 -13.14 -14.29
C ASP A 151 16.24 -12.62 -13.21
N TRP A 152 14.95 -13.02 -13.32
CA TRP A 152 13.91 -12.58 -12.38
C TRP A 152 14.10 -13.20 -10.98
N ASN A 153 14.46 -14.50 -10.93
CA ASN A 153 14.67 -15.16 -9.65
C ASN A 153 15.88 -14.57 -8.93
N ALA A 154 16.96 -14.22 -9.66
CA ALA A 154 18.09 -13.53 -9.08
C ALA A 154 17.73 -12.16 -8.48
N ALA A 155 16.82 -11.40 -9.12
CA ALA A 155 16.31 -10.15 -8.56
C ALA A 155 15.51 -10.39 -7.27
N LEU A 156 14.65 -11.42 -7.25
CA LEU A 156 13.88 -11.80 -6.07
C LEU A 156 14.77 -12.27 -4.92
N GLU A 157 15.74 -13.13 -5.19
CA GLU A 157 16.71 -13.61 -4.21
C GLU A 157 17.54 -12.47 -3.60
N ALA A 158 17.99 -11.54 -4.44
CA ALA A 158 18.71 -10.36 -3.99
C ALA A 158 17.83 -9.44 -3.13
N GLY A 159 16.61 -9.16 -3.55
CA GLY A 159 15.64 -8.38 -2.75
C GLY A 159 15.34 -9.04 -1.41
N TRP A 160 15.06 -10.33 -1.42
CA TRP A 160 14.81 -11.12 -0.21
C TRP A 160 16.01 -11.12 0.75
N ALA A 161 17.22 -11.35 0.23
CA ALA A 161 18.44 -11.36 1.02
C ALA A 161 18.71 -10.03 1.71
N VAL A 162 18.64 -8.90 0.97
CA VAL A 162 18.93 -7.58 1.57
C VAL A 162 17.82 -7.13 2.56
N THR A 163 16.59 -7.59 2.39
CA THR A 163 15.51 -7.29 3.34
C THR A 163 15.77 -7.91 4.73
N HIS A 164 16.50 -9.02 4.79
CA HIS A 164 16.87 -9.68 6.05
C HIS A 164 18.10 -9.05 6.73
N HIS A 165 18.80 -8.13 6.07
CA HIS A 165 19.93 -7.42 6.67
C HIS A 165 19.47 -6.27 7.56
N GLU A 166 19.36 -6.50 8.86
CA GLU A 166 18.90 -5.49 9.84
C GLU A 166 19.79 -4.22 9.88
N GLY A 167 21.05 -4.35 9.53
CA GLY A 167 21.99 -3.22 9.42
C GLY A 167 21.78 -2.32 8.20
N LEU A 168 21.01 -2.76 7.22
CA LEU A 168 20.66 -1.95 6.06
C LEU A 168 19.42 -1.13 6.35
N TRP A 169 19.56 0.19 6.39
CA TRP A 169 18.45 1.08 6.66
C TRP A 169 17.72 1.41 5.36
N LEU A 170 16.71 0.57 5.05
CA LEU A 170 15.87 0.68 3.86
C LEU A 170 14.51 1.29 4.23
N LYS A 171 13.97 2.15 3.38
CA LYS A 171 12.59 2.66 3.46
C LYS A 171 11.68 2.03 2.41
N GLU A 172 12.27 1.57 1.30
CA GLU A 172 11.54 0.94 0.21
C GLU A 172 12.41 -0.13 -0.46
N LEU A 173 11.81 -1.24 -0.81
CA LEU A 173 12.39 -2.24 -1.68
C LEU A 173 11.28 -2.98 -2.42
N ALA A 174 11.20 -2.74 -3.71
CA ALA A 174 10.29 -3.44 -4.61
C ALA A 174 11.07 -4.10 -5.76
N ALA A 175 10.60 -5.25 -6.21
CA ALA A 175 11.10 -5.92 -7.40
C ALA A 175 10.05 -5.85 -8.51
N VAL A 176 10.45 -5.42 -9.70
CA VAL A 176 9.58 -5.29 -10.88
C VAL A 176 10.17 -6.08 -12.04
N GLN A 177 9.38 -7.04 -12.56
CA GLN A 177 9.79 -7.96 -13.63
C GLN A 177 9.79 -7.27 -14.99
N GLN A 178 10.73 -7.67 -15.85
CA GLN A 178 10.70 -7.28 -17.26
C GLN A 178 9.37 -7.69 -17.95
N PRO A 179 8.88 -6.96 -18.95
CA PRO A 179 9.46 -5.76 -19.54
C PRO A 179 9.01 -4.46 -18.84
N ALA A 180 8.33 -4.56 -17.69
CA ALA A 180 7.65 -3.42 -17.07
C ALA A 180 8.59 -2.24 -16.74
N PRO A 181 9.80 -2.42 -16.17
CA PRO A 181 10.66 -1.28 -15.85
C PRO A 181 11.00 -0.43 -17.06
N HIS A 182 11.53 -1.02 -18.13
CA HIS A 182 11.87 -0.29 -19.34
C HIS A 182 10.62 0.24 -20.08
N ARG A 183 9.53 -0.53 -20.10
CA ARG A 183 8.32 -0.18 -20.83
C ARG A 183 7.53 0.95 -20.16
N TYR A 184 7.39 0.91 -18.84
CA TYR A 184 6.46 1.75 -18.09
C TYR A 184 7.12 2.86 -17.26
N PHE A 185 8.38 2.70 -16.84
CA PHE A 185 9.11 3.75 -16.12
C PHE A 185 9.71 4.73 -17.13
N THR A 186 8.88 5.38 -17.89
CA THR A 186 9.26 6.16 -19.09
C THR A 186 10.30 7.24 -18.82
N ARG A 187 10.32 7.81 -17.59
CA ARG A 187 11.30 8.82 -17.17
C ARG A 187 12.67 8.24 -16.82
N TYR A 188 12.74 6.91 -16.63
CA TYR A 188 13.97 6.17 -16.30
C TYR A 188 14.43 5.26 -17.43
N ARG A 189 13.77 5.31 -18.59
CA ARG A 189 14.03 4.39 -19.71
C ARG A 189 15.48 4.41 -20.18
N GLU A 190 16.15 5.55 -20.13
CA GLU A 190 17.57 5.67 -20.54
C GLU A 190 18.55 4.91 -19.63
N TYR A 191 18.13 4.62 -18.40
CA TYR A 191 18.93 3.86 -17.43
C TYR A 191 18.69 2.35 -17.49
N LEU A 192 17.64 1.91 -18.17
CA LEU A 192 17.10 0.56 -18.13
C LEU A 192 17.16 -0.10 -19.49
N GLU A 193 17.49 -1.40 -19.52
CA GLU A 193 17.42 -2.22 -20.73
C GLU A 193 16.05 -2.92 -20.82
N PRO A 194 15.57 -3.29 -22.04
CA PRO A 194 14.29 -3.98 -22.21
C PRO A 194 14.15 -5.28 -21.42
N THR A 195 15.28 -5.93 -21.12
CA THR A 195 15.33 -7.23 -20.41
C THR A 195 15.71 -7.09 -18.94
N ASP A 196 15.69 -5.88 -18.39
CA ASP A 196 16.01 -5.66 -16.98
C ASP A 196 14.83 -5.98 -16.07
N ASN A 197 15.05 -6.88 -15.12
CA ASN A 197 14.26 -7.01 -13.91
C ASN A 197 14.88 -6.07 -12.87
N THR A 198 14.10 -5.25 -12.21
CA THR A 198 14.62 -4.09 -11.49
C THR A 198 14.20 -4.07 -10.03
N LEU A 199 15.16 -3.89 -9.11
CA LEU A 199 14.89 -3.51 -7.74
C LEU A 199 14.79 -1.97 -7.66
N CYS A 200 13.68 -1.48 -7.09
CA CYS A 200 13.46 -0.09 -6.74
C CYS A 200 13.76 0.08 -5.24
N ILE A 201 14.73 0.91 -4.88
CA ILE A 201 15.25 0.95 -3.51
C ILE A 201 15.32 2.40 -2.99
N LEU A 202 14.83 2.62 -1.77
CA LEU A 202 15.15 3.79 -0.96
C LEU A 202 16.05 3.35 0.20
N VAL A 203 17.28 3.84 0.23
CA VAL A 203 18.29 3.48 1.23
C VAL A 203 18.87 4.72 1.91
N ALA A 204 19.12 4.63 3.22
CA ALA A 204 19.79 5.71 3.95
C ALA A 204 21.23 5.89 3.45
N PRO A 205 21.76 7.13 3.42
CA PRO A 205 23.09 7.43 2.85
C PRO A 205 24.23 6.58 3.45
N ASN A 206 24.18 6.32 4.77
CA ASN A 206 25.17 5.50 5.47
C ASN A 206 25.09 4.00 5.16
N ALA A 207 23.98 3.52 4.62
CA ALA A 207 23.78 2.12 4.24
C ALA A 207 24.04 1.84 2.75
N VAL A 208 24.34 2.85 1.93
CA VAL A 208 24.57 2.71 0.48
C VAL A 208 25.73 1.77 0.19
N SER A 209 26.91 1.99 0.77
CA SER A 209 28.09 1.18 0.48
C SER A 209 27.92 -0.30 0.86
N PRO A 210 27.45 -0.65 2.07
CA PRO A 210 27.20 -2.05 2.41
C PRO A 210 26.08 -2.67 1.58
N LEU A 211 25.06 -1.92 1.19
CA LEU A 211 24.01 -2.40 0.29
C LEU A 211 24.61 -2.78 -1.09
N LEU A 212 25.37 -1.88 -1.70
CA LEU A 212 25.99 -2.12 -3.00
C LEU A 212 26.90 -3.35 -2.98
N ALA A 213 27.74 -3.50 -1.94
CA ALA A 213 28.61 -4.67 -1.80
C ALA A 213 27.85 -6.00 -1.74
N ASN A 214 26.63 -6.00 -1.19
CA ASN A 214 25.74 -7.18 -1.20
C ASN A 214 25.09 -7.40 -2.57
N LEU A 215 24.55 -6.36 -3.18
CA LEU A 215 23.85 -6.47 -4.47
C LEU A 215 24.80 -6.85 -5.62
N GLU A 216 26.02 -6.33 -5.64
CA GLU A 216 27.07 -6.70 -6.62
C GLU A 216 27.43 -8.19 -6.53
N LYS A 217 27.59 -8.72 -5.31
CA LYS A 217 27.85 -10.16 -5.10
C LYS A 217 26.73 -11.03 -5.62
N LEU A 218 25.50 -10.51 -5.63
CA LEU A 218 24.31 -11.20 -6.13
C LEU A 218 24.04 -10.92 -7.62
N GLY A 219 24.99 -10.30 -8.34
CA GLY A 219 24.92 -10.06 -9.78
C GLY A 219 24.13 -8.83 -10.19
N GLY A 220 23.85 -7.93 -9.27
CA GLY A 220 23.12 -6.69 -9.54
C GLY A 220 23.98 -5.65 -10.29
N ARG A 221 23.41 -5.01 -11.30
CA ARG A 221 23.94 -3.84 -12.00
C ARG A 221 23.23 -2.58 -11.53
N VAL A 222 23.94 -1.64 -10.93
CA VAL A 222 23.37 -0.34 -10.59
C VAL A 222 23.02 0.41 -11.88
N ALA A 223 21.75 0.59 -12.16
CA ALA A 223 21.25 1.31 -13.32
C ALA A 223 21.12 2.81 -13.04
N TYR A 224 20.62 3.17 -11.84
CA TYR A 224 20.39 4.55 -11.43
C TYR A 224 20.72 4.74 -9.95
N ARG A 225 21.26 5.92 -9.61
CA ARG A 225 21.46 6.38 -8.23
C ARG A 225 21.29 7.89 -8.15
N SER A 226 20.38 8.35 -7.27
CA SER A 226 20.08 9.78 -7.13
C SER A 226 21.24 10.61 -6.57
N ASP A 227 22.10 10.03 -5.72
CA ASP A 227 23.26 10.70 -5.12
C ASP A 227 24.45 10.87 -6.08
N LYS A 228 24.40 10.28 -7.28
CA LYS A 228 25.40 10.43 -8.34
C LYS A 228 25.02 11.47 -9.38
N LEU A 229 23.85 12.03 -9.28
CA LEU A 229 23.30 13.00 -10.22
C LEU A 229 23.17 14.36 -9.57
N THR A 230 23.38 15.41 -10.36
CA THR A 230 23.09 16.79 -9.93
C THR A 230 21.58 17.02 -9.85
N GLU A 231 21.17 18.10 -9.20
CA GLU A 231 19.75 18.51 -9.17
C GLU A 231 19.21 18.75 -10.60
N SER A 232 20.06 19.29 -11.49
CA SER A 232 19.70 19.49 -12.90
C SER A 232 19.41 18.17 -13.62
N ASP A 233 20.25 17.15 -13.40
CA ASP A 233 20.10 15.83 -14.05
C ASP A 233 18.85 15.11 -13.56
N ARG A 234 18.43 15.34 -12.30
CA ARG A 234 17.22 14.78 -11.73
C ARG A 234 15.94 15.53 -12.14
N LYS A 235 16.10 16.70 -12.79
CA LYS A 235 14.95 17.50 -13.21
C LYS A 235 14.13 16.75 -14.26
N GLY A 236 12.88 16.45 -13.92
CA GLY A 236 11.96 15.70 -14.76
C GLY A 236 11.89 14.20 -14.48
N LEU A 237 12.77 13.66 -13.62
CA LEU A 237 12.58 12.34 -13.05
C LEU A 237 11.46 12.37 -12.00
N THR A 238 10.69 11.31 -11.93
CA THR A 238 9.70 11.13 -10.85
C THR A 238 10.41 10.60 -9.60
N ARG A 239 9.91 10.94 -8.42
CA ARG A 239 10.39 10.31 -7.18
C ARG A 239 10.15 8.80 -7.26
N LEU A 240 11.04 8.02 -6.65
CA LEU A 240 11.01 6.55 -6.78
C LEU A 240 9.71 5.93 -6.24
N HIS A 241 9.12 6.52 -5.19
CA HIS A 241 7.83 6.05 -4.65
C HIS A 241 6.65 6.16 -5.66
N HIS A 242 6.84 6.88 -6.78
CA HIS A 242 5.91 6.86 -7.90
C HIS A 242 6.12 5.68 -8.87
N LEU A 243 7.06 4.79 -8.59
CA LEU A 243 7.33 3.58 -9.39
C LEU A 243 6.95 2.30 -8.64
N THR A 244 6.56 2.39 -7.35
CA THR A 244 6.28 1.27 -6.46
C THR A 244 4.84 1.28 -5.97
N TRP A 245 4.42 0.25 -5.30
CA TRP A 245 3.05 0.07 -4.84
C TRP A 245 2.05 0.23 -6.00
N ASN A 246 0.87 0.82 -5.73
CA ASN A 246 -0.15 1.00 -6.76
C ASN A 246 0.28 1.94 -7.90
N HIS A 247 1.33 2.75 -7.69
CA HIS A 247 1.82 3.65 -8.74
C HIS A 247 2.53 2.91 -9.88
N THR A 248 3.09 1.70 -9.66
CA THR A 248 3.56 0.85 -10.75
C THR A 248 2.46 0.62 -11.79
N THR A 249 1.25 0.27 -11.33
CA THR A 249 0.08 0.14 -12.20
C THR A 249 -0.31 1.45 -12.86
N LEU A 250 -0.24 2.58 -12.13
CA LEU A 250 -0.54 3.88 -12.74
C LEU A 250 0.48 4.28 -13.82
N GLN A 251 1.77 3.96 -13.65
CA GLN A 251 2.75 4.14 -14.72
C GLN A 251 2.44 3.25 -15.93
N ALA A 252 2.08 1.98 -15.69
CA ALA A 252 1.71 1.06 -16.75
C ALA A 252 0.49 1.57 -17.54
N ARG A 253 -0.56 2.01 -16.87
CA ARG A 253 -1.79 2.51 -17.49
C ARG A 253 -1.63 3.79 -18.33
N LYS A 254 -0.58 4.57 -18.10
CA LYS A 254 -0.25 5.72 -18.97
C LYS A 254 0.21 5.28 -20.37
N VAL A 255 0.75 4.06 -20.49
CA VAL A 255 1.29 3.50 -21.73
C VAL A 255 0.35 2.44 -22.30
N ASP A 256 -0.28 1.67 -21.44
CA ASP A 256 -1.14 0.54 -21.74
C ASP A 256 -2.40 0.59 -20.86
N PRO A 257 -3.51 1.19 -21.35
CA PRO A 257 -4.73 1.40 -20.56
C PRO A 257 -5.41 0.12 -20.09
N ASP A 258 -5.18 -1.01 -20.78
CA ASP A 258 -5.80 -2.31 -20.47
C ASP A 258 -5.09 -3.05 -19.33
N VAL A 259 -3.99 -2.50 -18.81
CA VAL A 259 -3.32 -3.06 -17.64
C VAL A 259 -4.12 -2.77 -16.38
N THR A 260 -4.30 -3.79 -15.59
CA THR A 260 -4.81 -3.73 -14.21
C THR A 260 -3.86 -4.48 -13.26
N TYR A 261 -4.26 -4.74 -12.04
CA TYR A 261 -3.44 -5.48 -11.08
C TYR A 261 -4.30 -6.28 -10.10
N LEU A 262 -3.66 -7.22 -9.42
CA LEU A 262 -4.21 -7.92 -8.26
C LEU A 262 -3.39 -7.54 -7.02
N GLN A 263 -3.94 -7.79 -5.84
CA GLN A 263 -3.19 -7.77 -4.58
C GLN A 263 -3.06 -9.19 -4.07
N VAL A 264 -1.83 -9.64 -3.91
CA VAL A 264 -1.53 -11.05 -3.64
C VAL A 264 -0.58 -11.17 -2.45
N GLY A 265 -1.05 -11.77 -1.36
CA GLY A 265 -0.21 -12.21 -0.26
C GLY A 265 0.53 -13.48 -0.65
N ILE A 266 1.85 -13.47 -0.54
CA ILE A 266 2.69 -14.63 -0.87
C ILE A 266 2.92 -15.48 0.39
N PRO A 267 2.85 -16.84 0.32
CA PRO A 267 3.12 -17.70 1.47
C PRO A 267 4.49 -17.43 2.11
N VAL A 268 4.53 -17.36 3.45
CA VAL A 268 5.77 -17.02 4.19
C VAL A 268 6.78 -18.17 4.23
N GLU A 269 6.34 -19.41 4.05
CA GLU A 269 7.20 -20.58 4.17
C GLU A 269 8.19 -20.73 3.01
N ASN A 270 7.75 -20.40 1.78
CA ASN A 270 8.53 -20.58 0.57
C ASN A 270 8.27 -19.50 -0.50
N PRO A 271 8.41 -18.20 -0.13
CA PRO A 271 7.96 -17.09 -0.98
C PRO A 271 8.67 -17.03 -2.33
N LEU A 272 9.97 -17.31 -2.39
CA LEU A 272 10.73 -17.24 -3.64
C LEU A 272 10.33 -18.35 -4.62
N ASP A 273 10.08 -19.55 -4.13
CA ASP A 273 9.62 -20.67 -4.96
C ASP A 273 8.25 -20.39 -5.56
N VAL A 274 7.32 -19.87 -4.76
CA VAL A 274 5.98 -19.50 -5.22
C VAL A 274 6.03 -18.38 -6.26
N LEU A 275 6.82 -17.32 -6.01
CA LEU A 275 6.99 -16.23 -6.98
C LEU A 275 7.61 -16.73 -8.30
N GLY A 276 8.57 -17.66 -8.23
CA GLY A 276 9.14 -18.31 -9.41
C GLY A 276 8.13 -19.17 -10.17
N GLN A 277 7.23 -19.88 -9.47
CA GLN A 277 6.14 -20.64 -10.07
C GLN A 277 5.11 -19.74 -10.75
N ILE A 278 4.72 -18.64 -10.10
CA ILE A 278 3.80 -17.64 -10.67
C ILE A 278 4.36 -17.10 -11.99
N SER A 279 5.64 -16.68 -12.00
CA SER A 279 6.28 -16.16 -13.22
C SER A 279 6.30 -17.18 -14.37
N LYS A 280 6.55 -18.46 -14.07
CA LYS A 280 6.54 -19.53 -15.08
C LYS A 280 5.14 -19.84 -15.59
N LEU A 281 4.14 -19.84 -14.69
CA LEU A 281 2.76 -20.21 -15.00
C LEU A 281 2.08 -19.18 -15.89
N PHE A 282 2.20 -17.90 -15.53
CA PHE A 282 1.46 -16.82 -16.19
C PHE A 282 2.26 -16.10 -17.28
N ARG A 283 3.60 -16.19 -17.27
CA ARG A 283 4.48 -15.55 -18.26
C ARG A 283 4.12 -14.06 -18.47
N ASP A 284 3.84 -13.68 -19.71
CA ASP A 284 3.53 -12.28 -20.07
C ASP A 284 2.12 -11.84 -19.68
N GLU A 285 1.24 -12.75 -19.23
CA GLU A 285 -0.12 -12.41 -18.80
C GLU A 285 -0.12 -11.72 -17.44
N LEU A 286 0.82 -12.10 -16.57
CA LEU A 286 0.96 -11.54 -15.22
C LEU A 286 2.42 -11.18 -14.99
N ILE A 287 2.74 -9.89 -15.09
CA ILE A 287 4.10 -9.37 -14.89
C ILE A 287 4.33 -9.16 -13.40
N GLY A 288 5.40 -9.75 -12.87
CA GLY A 288 5.73 -9.70 -11.45
C GLY A 288 6.03 -8.26 -10.97
N HIS A 289 5.39 -7.90 -9.87
CA HIS A 289 5.70 -6.73 -9.05
C HIS A 289 5.55 -7.14 -7.59
N VAL A 290 6.63 -7.08 -6.83
CA VAL A 290 6.72 -7.58 -5.46
C VAL A 290 7.24 -6.48 -4.55
N GLU A 291 6.53 -6.22 -3.47
CA GLU A 291 6.95 -5.35 -2.38
C GLU A 291 7.48 -6.21 -1.22
N PHE A 292 8.69 -5.93 -0.76
CA PHE A 292 9.24 -6.57 0.43
C PHE A 292 8.90 -5.74 1.64
N VAL A 293 8.12 -6.31 2.54
CA VAL A 293 7.58 -5.62 3.71
C VAL A 293 7.81 -6.42 4.99
N ARG A 294 7.44 -5.86 6.11
CA ARG A 294 7.30 -6.59 7.38
C ARG A 294 5.83 -6.68 7.75
N ALA A 295 5.46 -7.80 8.34
CA ALA A 295 4.17 -8.01 8.96
C ALA A 295 4.38 -8.87 10.22
N SER A 296 3.85 -8.42 11.35
CA SER A 296 4.01 -9.09 12.66
C SER A 296 5.48 -9.41 12.99
N GLY A 297 6.39 -8.45 12.67
CA GLY A 297 7.83 -8.57 12.94
C GLY A 297 8.60 -9.50 11.98
N ARG A 298 7.96 -10.10 10.97
CA ARG A 298 8.60 -10.99 9.99
C ARG A 298 8.72 -10.31 8.64
N VAL A 299 9.75 -10.68 7.87
CA VAL A 299 9.84 -10.31 6.46
C VAL A 299 8.74 -11.04 5.71
N TYR A 300 8.06 -10.31 4.84
CA TYR A 300 6.95 -10.80 4.05
C TYR A 300 7.04 -10.24 2.63
N ALA A 301 6.63 -11.02 1.63
CA ALA A 301 6.49 -10.56 0.27
C ALA A 301 4.99 -10.39 -0.04
N THR A 302 4.61 -9.20 -0.50
CA THR A 302 3.29 -8.96 -1.08
C THR A 302 3.46 -8.58 -2.54
N ALA A 303 2.61 -9.11 -3.40
CA ALA A 303 2.72 -8.83 -4.83
C ALA A 303 1.54 -7.98 -5.30
N LEU A 304 1.85 -7.05 -6.21
CA LEU A 304 0.88 -6.24 -6.96
C LEU A 304 1.12 -6.45 -8.47
N PRO A 305 1.04 -7.71 -8.95
CA PRO A 305 1.42 -8.03 -10.33
C PRO A 305 0.57 -7.26 -11.32
N LEU A 306 1.20 -6.81 -12.40
CA LEU A 306 0.50 -6.16 -13.50
C LEU A 306 -0.15 -7.21 -14.38
N LEU A 307 -1.44 -7.04 -14.64
CA LEU A 307 -2.26 -7.98 -15.40
C LEU A 307 -2.80 -7.31 -16.66
N HIS A 308 -2.60 -7.94 -17.83
CA HIS A 308 -3.32 -7.58 -19.05
C HIS A 308 -4.74 -8.12 -18.96
N TYR A 309 -5.71 -7.22 -18.71
CA TYR A 309 -7.10 -7.59 -18.53
C TYR A 309 -7.71 -8.18 -19.81
N LYS A 310 -8.34 -9.33 -19.71
CA LYS A 310 -9.02 -10.01 -20.81
C LYS A 310 -10.53 -10.10 -20.60
N SER A 311 -10.94 -10.68 -19.47
CA SER A 311 -12.35 -10.83 -19.10
C SER A 311 -12.49 -11.06 -17.59
N PRO A 312 -13.70 -10.87 -17.03
CA PRO A 312 -13.98 -11.18 -15.63
C PRO A 312 -13.71 -12.65 -15.28
N GLU A 313 -14.09 -13.58 -16.18
CA GLU A 313 -13.91 -15.01 -15.99
C GLU A 313 -12.42 -15.37 -15.89
N ARG A 314 -11.59 -14.81 -16.79
CA ARG A 314 -10.14 -15.03 -16.77
C ARG A 314 -9.50 -14.47 -15.51
N LEU A 315 -9.97 -13.32 -15.03
CA LEU A 315 -9.48 -12.72 -13.81
C LEU A 315 -9.78 -13.60 -12.57
N LEU A 316 -10.98 -14.16 -12.51
CA LEU A 316 -11.36 -15.11 -11.45
C LEU A 316 -10.53 -16.38 -11.54
N GLU A 317 -10.33 -16.93 -12.75
CA GLU A 317 -9.48 -18.10 -12.97
C GLU A 317 -8.04 -17.85 -12.50
N ILE A 318 -7.44 -16.70 -12.85
CA ILE A 318 -6.10 -16.32 -12.38
C ILE A 318 -6.07 -16.24 -10.85
N SER A 319 -7.08 -15.65 -10.23
CA SER A 319 -7.17 -15.57 -8.77
C SER A 319 -7.23 -16.95 -8.13
N GLN A 320 -8.02 -17.86 -8.69
CA GLN A 320 -8.08 -19.25 -8.21
C GLN A 320 -6.74 -19.99 -8.39
N MET A 321 -6.09 -19.83 -9.53
CA MET A 321 -4.78 -20.45 -9.77
C MET A 321 -3.71 -19.96 -8.79
N LEU A 322 -3.77 -18.68 -8.39
CA LEU A 322 -2.89 -18.10 -7.36
C LEU A 322 -3.21 -18.68 -5.97
N GLU A 323 -4.50 -18.83 -5.63
CA GLU A 323 -4.95 -19.47 -4.38
C GLU A 323 -4.50 -20.93 -4.32
N ASP A 324 -4.55 -21.67 -5.43
CA ASP A 324 -4.08 -23.06 -5.53
C ASP A 324 -2.56 -23.19 -5.30
N LEU A 325 -1.79 -22.12 -5.52
CA LEU A 325 -0.36 -22.03 -5.16
C LEU A 325 -0.15 -21.62 -3.69
N GLY A 326 -1.22 -21.50 -2.89
CA GLY A 326 -1.17 -21.07 -1.49
C GLY A 326 -1.10 -19.56 -1.27
N CYS A 327 -1.26 -18.77 -2.32
CA CYS A 327 -1.35 -17.32 -2.18
C CYS A 327 -2.69 -16.88 -1.59
N THR A 328 -2.76 -15.66 -1.11
CA THR A 328 -4.02 -15.03 -0.71
C THR A 328 -4.33 -13.90 -1.67
N CYS A 329 -5.36 -14.04 -2.48
CA CYS A 329 -5.81 -12.96 -3.36
C CYS A 329 -6.78 -12.04 -2.62
N TYR A 330 -6.44 -10.75 -2.58
CA TYR A 330 -7.32 -9.71 -2.05
C TYR A 330 -7.98 -8.99 -3.22
N ASN A 331 -9.27 -8.68 -3.05
CA ASN A 331 -9.96 -7.86 -4.04
C ASN A 331 -9.72 -6.37 -3.74
N PRO A 332 -8.86 -5.69 -4.49
CA PRO A 332 -8.63 -4.25 -4.29
C PRO A 332 -9.70 -3.39 -4.96
N HIS A 333 -10.66 -3.97 -5.67
CA HIS A 333 -11.61 -3.30 -6.54
C HIS A 333 -13.04 -3.27 -5.98
N THR A 334 -13.21 -3.58 -4.69
CA THR A 334 -14.50 -3.49 -4.00
C THR A 334 -14.50 -2.40 -2.94
N TYR A 335 -15.65 -1.77 -2.78
CA TYR A 335 -15.91 -0.83 -1.70
C TYR A 335 -16.45 -1.52 -0.43
N ARG A 336 -16.62 -2.83 -0.45
CA ARG A 336 -17.12 -3.64 0.67
C ARG A 336 -15.95 -4.21 1.46
N LEU A 337 -16.02 -4.06 2.78
CA LEU A 337 -14.93 -4.45 3.68
C LEU A 337 -14.66 -5.95 3.64
N GLU A 338 -15.72 -6.75 3.74
CA GLU A 338 -15.63 -8.20 3.86
C GLU A 338 -15.17 -8.88 2.58
N GLU A 339 -15.47 -8.29 1.42
CA GLU A 339 -15.09 -8.80 0.10
C GLU A 339 -13.72 -8.30 -0.37
N GLY A 340 -13.18 -7.30 0.32
CA GLY A 340 -11.88 -6.71 0.01
C GLY A 340 -10.72 -7.35 0.78
N SER A 341 -9.99 -6.53 1.50
CA SER A 341 -8.78 -6.94 2.22
C SER A 341 -9.02 -7.82 3.43
N HIS A 342 -10.24 -7.82 3.99
CA HIS A 342 -10.56 -8.64 5.16
C HIS A 342 -10.86 -10.10 4.78
N ARG A 343 -11.45 -10.35 3.61
CA ARG A 343 -11.89 -11.69 3.19
C ARG A 343 -12.70 -12.38 4.28
N GLY A 344 -13.70 -11.66 4.78
CA GLY A 344 -14.56 -12.12 5.87
C GLY A 344 -14.94 -11.01 6.85
N VAL A 345 -15.66 -11.37 7.87
CA VAL A 345 -16.20 -10.44 8.86
C VAL A 345 -15.16 -10.11 9.92
N ASN A 346 -14.78 -8.82 10.03
CA ASN A 346 -14.00 -8.34 11.16
C ASN A 346 -14.93 -8.03 12.34
N LYS A 347 -14.96 -8.93 13.32
CA LYS A 347 -15.87 -8.83 14.49
C LYS A 347 -15.63 -7.57 15.32
N ALA A 348 -14.37 -7.15 15.51
CA ALA A 348 -14.05 -5.95 16.29
C ALA A 348 -14.59 -4.69 15.60
N GLN A 349 -14.46 -4.60 14.28
CA GLN A 349 -15.02 -3.49 13.50
C GLN A 349 -16.56 -3.49 13.53
N LEU A 350 -17.20 -4.67 13.46
CA LEU A 350 -18.64 -4.79 13.54
C LEU A 350 -19.18 -4.39 14.90
N GLU A 351 -18.55 -4.80 16.00
CA GLU A 351 -18.95 -4.41 17.35
C GLU A 351 -18.75 -2.90 17.58
N LEU A 352 -17.66 -2.34 17.09
CA LEU A 352 -17.43 -0.89 17.15
C LEU A 352 -18.52 -0.12 16.36
N LYS A 353 -18.91 -0.64 15.18
CA LYS A 353 -20.01 -0.08 14.37
C LYS A 353 -21.31 -0.08 15.14
N LYS A 354 -21.67 -1.19 15.81
CA LYS A 354 -22.90 -1.32 16.61
C LYS A 354 -22.95 -0.30 17.75
N ASP A 355 -21.82 -0.05 18.41
CA ASP A 355 -21.74 0.92 19.51
C ASP A 355 -21.74 2.37 19.02
N HIS A 356 -20.98 2.68 17.97
CA HIS A 356 -20.73 4.05 17.54
C HIS A 356 -21.74 4.59 16.53
N ASP A 357 -22.39 3.73 15.78
CA ASP A 357 -23.34 4.09 14.75
C ASP A 357 -24.53 3.11 14.72
N PRO A 358 -25.31 3.06 15.80
CA PRO A 358 -26.39 2.08 15.97
C PRO A 358 -27.52 2.20 14.94
N LYS A 359 -27.55 3.28 14.15
CA LYS A 359 -28.51 3.49 13.06
C LYS A 359 -27.93 3.19 11.68
N GLY A 360 -26.65 2.84 11.58
CA GLY A 360 -25.98 2.52 10.30
C GLY A 360 -25.90 3.70 9.33
N LEU A 361 -25.70 4.92 9.83
CA LEU A 361 -25.70 6.14 9.02
C LEU A 361 -24.37 6.41 8.33
N LEU A 362 -23.26 5.91 8.91
CA LEU A 362 -21.92 6.09 8.35
C LEU A 362 -21.65 5.09 7.24
N ASN A 363 -21.42 5.61 6.04
CA ASN A 363 -21.04 4.85 4.85
C ASN A 363 -21.87 3.56 4.63
N PRO A 364 -23.21 3.65 4.55
CA PRO A 364 -24.09 2.49 4.36
C PRO A 364 -23.72 1.74 3.07
N GLY A 365 -23.84 0.41 3.08
CA GLY A 365 -23.50 -0.48 1.97
C GLY A 365 -22.03 -0.91 1.92
N LYS A 366 -21.18 -0.46 2.87
CA LYS A 366 -19.74 -0.81 2.87
C LYS A 366 -19.35 -1.88 3.89
N MET A 367 -20.23 -2.22 4.81
CA MET A 367 -20.06 -3.32 5.77
C MET A 367 -21.23 -4.30 5.62
N ILE A 368 -21.03 -5.40 4.91
CA ILE A 368 -22.06 -6.38 4.60
C ILE A 368 -22.60 -7.02 5.90
N ALA A 369 -21.69 -7.35 6.83
CA ALA A 369 -22.07 -7.98 8.09
C ALA A 369 -22.96 -7.11 8.99
N TRP A 370 -22.99 -5.79 8.81
CA TRP A 370 -23.96 -4.90 9.45
C TRP A 370 -25.36 -5.08 8.88
N GLU A 371 -25.46 -5.32 7.56
CA GLU A 371 -26.75 -5.43 6.85
C GLU A 371 -27.24 -6.88 6.80
N ASN A 372 -26.33 -7.85 6.88
CA ASN A 372 -26.59 -9.29 6.85
C ASN A 372 -25.71 -10.01 7.89
N GLU A 373 -26.28 -10.34 9.05
CA GLU A 373 -25.57 -11.02 10.14
C GLU A 373 -25.14 -12.46 9.82
N HIS A 374 -25.68 -13.04 8.75
CA HIS A 374 -25.37 -14.40 8.29
C HIS A 374 -24.41 -14.42 7.08
N TYR A 375 -23.78 -13.27 6.77
CA TYR A 375 -22.86 -13.19 5.65
C TYR A 375 -21.62 -14.05 5.88
N GLU A 376 -21.30 -14.87 4.89
CA GLU A 376 -20.06 -15.65 4.79
C GLU A 376 -19.34 -15.31 3.50
N TYR A 377 -18.00 -15.16 3.58
CA TYR A 377 -17.19 -14.87 2.41
C TYR A 377 -16.99 -16.14 1.59
N ASP A 378 -17.21 -16.05 0.28
CA ASP A 378 -16.99 -17.14 -0.68
C ASP A 378 -16.28 -16.59 -1.92
N LEU A 379 -15.01 -16.98 -2.10
CA LEU A 379 -14.19 -16.54 -3.24
C LEU A 379 -14.83 -16.90 -4.59
N SER A 380 -15.51 -18.05 -4.68
CA SER A 380 -16.12 -18.53 -5.94
C SER A 380 -17.24 -17.63 -6.46
N THR A 381 -17.82 -16.80 -5.58
CA THR A 381 -18.91 -15.87 -5.93
C THR A 381 -18.45 -14.42 -6.08
N HIS A 382 -17.19 -14.12 -5.77
CA HIS A 382 -16.66 -12.76 -5.79
C HIS A 382 -15.81 -12.48 -7.02
N TYR A 383 -16.18 -11.43 -7.73
CA TYR A 383 -15.38 -10.88 -8.80
C TYR A 383 -14.52 -9.73 -8.30
N PRO A 384 -13.22 -9.68 -8.66
CA PRO A 384 -12.37 -8.51 -8.38
C PRO A 384 -12.87 -7.20 -9.00
N TYR A 385 -13.89 -7.25 -9.86
CA TYR A 385 -14.48 -6.08 -10.55
C TYR A 385 -16.01 -6.21 -10.64
N GLU A 386 -16.71 -5.92 -9.56
CA GLU A 386 -18.18 -6.03 -9.50
C GLU A 386 -18.92 -5.19 -10.55
N GLY A 387 -18.41 -4.00 -10.86
CA GLY A 387 -19.00 -3.11 -11.87
C GLY A 387 -19.10 -3.71 -13.28
N LEU A 388 -18.38 -4.79 -13.57
CA LEU A 388 -18.43 -5.49 -14.85
C LEU A 388 -19.54 -6.55 -14.92
N GLN A 389 -20.12 -6.96 -13.78
CA GLN A 389 -21.25 -7.89 -13.76
C GLN A 389 -22.56 -7.24 -14.22
N SER A 390 -22.72 -5.93 -14.01
CA SER A 390 -23.95 -5.20 -14.34
C SER A 390 -24.23 -5.08 -15.84
N ASN A 391 -23.27 -5.38 -16.69
CA ASN A 391 -23.44 -5.34 -18.16
C ASN A 391 -24.00 -6.66 -18.75
N LYS A 392 -24.42 -7.62 -17.91
CA LYS A 392 -25.12 -8.85 -18.32
C LYS A 392 -26.66 -8.77 -18.15
N LEU A 393 -27.21 -7.55 -18.05
CA LEU A 393 -28.66 -7.33 -18.08
C LEU A 393 -29.12 -6.96 -19.48
#